data_2a1ca72a9b3d9bd78426f91adb4e8437
#
_entry.id   2a1ca72a9b3d9bd78426f91adb4e8437
#
_cell.length_a   1.000
_cell.length_b   1.000
_cell.length_c   1.000
_cell.angle_alpha   90.00
_cell.angle_beta   90.00
_cell.angle_gamma   90.00
#
_symmetry.space_group_name_H-M   'P 1'
#
loop_
_entity.id
_entity.type
_entity.pdbx_description
1 polymer ?
#
loop_
_entity_poly.entity_id
_entity_poly.type
_entity_poly.pdbx_seq_one_letter_code
_entity_poly.pdbx_strand_id
1 'polypeptide(L)'
;MAIPESIKNKRPTQFGAAEVRSIGGHYYVYLVRSKWDAVKGRPQKVTGKSIGKITEADGFIPNANGLRLMQEMRITPDVAPKVRNYGAYEMLCQLNPDLDGQLKEFFPDTFREIRTISLLRLVDGISSAKMVQPAFLDSYMSDLCGDIAMSESSVRRFIAKLGTMQDRIDEFMKADVMPGTTLMFDGTSIFLRSEDSLSAKGYNPHHNQNPQARILYVFEKDSHRPVFYRVVQGSIVDKAAFLETVRATGCEDCIIIADKGFYSKRNVSALLNAGLKFILPLQDNTVNVPEEFYRDQDDGKWDDVFTYNKRPVWYWKHPSGNKGNFIYTFRDDFRKAELEGHFIESAEKGYGEEEQKPADVRKEIRMGYFSFCSNLDVDPREIYLSYKQRWDIEQCFDYLKNSVSTSASHAHTDEYFRGWAFLNHVSLLYYYGLLNALRQTKLDGKYSAEDVLKLTKNIYQVDTGDGQGPKVSAIQKKTQGILDQLGIDLLRKI
;
A
#
# COMPACT_ATOMS: atom_id res chain seq x y z
N MET A 1 -3.62 12.67 -55.85
CA MET A 1 -3.54 13.93 -55.07
C MET A 1 -2.09 14.38 -55.02
N ALA A 2 -1.86 15.69 -55.15
CA ALA A 2 -0.51 16.23 -54.98
C ALA A 2 -0.07 16.10 -53.51
N ILE A 3 1.19 15.76 -53.28
CA ILE A 3 1.74 15.63 -51.93
C ILE A 3 1.97 17.03 -51.35
N PRO A 4 1.42 17.33 -50.15
CA PRO A 4 1.59 18.64 -49.52
C PRO A 4 3.06 19.02 -49.34
N GLU A 5 3.39 20.32 -49.45
CA GLU A 5 4.76 20.79 -49.22
C GLU A 5 5.25 20.54 -47.79
N SER A 6 4.35 20.63 -46.81
CA SER A 6 4.65 20.28 -45.41
C SER A 6 5.18 18.84 -45.24
N ILE A 7 4.70 17.91 -46.06
CA ILE A 7 5.15 16.50 -46.07
C ILE A 7 6.43 16.36 -46.90
N LYS A 8 6.56 17.03 -48.02
CA LYS A 8 7.79 16.95 -48.84
C LYS A 8 9.02 17.47 -48.11
N ASN A 9 8.85 18.53 -47.30
CA ASN A 9 9.93 19.14 -46.54
C ASN A 9 10.40 18.26 -45.38
N LYS A 10 9.61 17.27 -44.94
CA LYS A 10 9.97 16.29 -43.96
C LYS A 10 10.61 15.02 -44.53
N ARG A 11 10.93 15.02 -45.84
CA ARG A 11 11.63 13.91 -46.49
C ARG A 11 13.02 13.75 -45.91
N PRO A 12 13.40 12.53 -45.48
CA PRO A 12 14.72 12.28 -44.90
C PRO A 12 15.80 12.40 -45.99
N THR A 13 16.71 13.35 -45.83
CA THR A 13 17.79 13.64 -46.81
C THR A 13 19.02 12.76 -46.58
N GLN A 14 19.17 12.20 -45.39
CA GLN A 14 20.31 11.36 -44.98
C GLN A 14 20.43 10.06 -45.78
N PHE A 15 19.36 9.58 -46.43
CA PHE A 15 19.41 8.35 -47.24
C PHE A 15 19.72 8.56 -48.70
N GLY A 16 20.07 9.79 -49.11
CA GLY A 16 20.33 10.15 -50.48
C GLY A 16 19.01 10.31 -51.30
N ALA A 17 18.96 9.75 -52.51
CA ALA A 17 17.80 9.90 -53.38
C ALA A 17 16.60 9.07 -52.83
N ALA A 18 15.61 9.75 -52.31
CA ALA A 18 14.36 9.15 -51.84
C ALA A 18 13.15 9.92 -52.42
N GLU A 19 12.05 9.23 -52.66
CA GLU A 19 10.77 9.84 -53.07
C GLU A 19 9.66 9.51 -52.10
N VAL A 20 8.72 10.45 -51.98
CA VAL A 20 7.50 10.25 -51.16
C VAL A 20 6.37 9.84 -52.11
N ARG A 21 5.59 8.82 -51.74
CA ARG A 21 4.38 8.40 -52.45
C ARG A 21 3.17 8.43 -51.53
N SER A 22 2.06 8.90 -52.06
CA SER A 22 0.77 8.85 -51.38
C SER A 22 0.06 7.54 -51.74
N ILE A 23 -0.27 6.72 -50.73
CA ILE A 23 -0.99 5.45 -50.89
C ILE A 23 -2.06 5.40 -49.79
N GLY A 24 -3.33 5.34 -50.17
CA GLY A 24 -4.43 5.22 -49.20
C GLY A 24 -4.51 6.39 -48.19
N GLY A 25 -4.12 7.61 -48.58
CA GLY A 25 -4.10 8.78 -47.69
C GLY A 25 -2.87 8.91 -46.81
N HIS A 26 -1.94 7.94 -46.87
CA HIS A 26 -0.68 7.96 -46.13
C HIS A 26 0.50 8.26 -47.05
N TYR A 27 1.60 8.78 -46.47
CA TYR A 27 2.79 9.18 -47.21
C TYR A 27 3.95 8.26 -46.88
N TYR A 28 4.39 7.47 -47.87
CA TYR A 28 5.48 6.50 -47.73
C TYR A 28 6.73 6.97 -48.44
N VAL A 29 7.90 6.69 -47.86
CA VAL A 29 9.21 7.03 -48.41
C VAL A 29 9.85 5.80 -49.03
N TYR A 30 10.30 5.93 -50.24
CA TYR A 30 10.98 4.89 -51.03
C TYR A 30 12.37 5.35 -51.43
N LEU A 31 13.37 4.45 -51.33
CA LEU A 31 14.66 4.72 -51.95
C LEU A 31 14.57 4.67 -53.47
N VAL A 32 15.31 5.56 -54.12
CA VAL A 32 15.39 5.63 -55.55
C VAL A 32 16.84 5.54 -55.96
N ARG A 33 17.11 4.72 -56.96
CA ARG A 33 18.45 4.57 -57.58
C ARG A 33 18.32 4.83 -59.08
N SER A 34 19.37 5.34 -59.68
CA SER A 34 19.52 5.40 -61.10
C SER A 34 20.33 4.20 -61.58
N LYS A 35 19.81 3.40 -62.49
CA LYS A 35 20.50 2.29 -63.14
C LYS A 35 20.57 2.56 -64.61
N TRP A 36 21.78 2.40 -65.20
CA TRP A 36 21.95 2.55 -66.65
C TRP A 36 21.21 1.44 -67.38
N ASP A 37 20.37 1.79 -68.31
CA ASP A 37 19.66 0.87 -69.20
C ASP A 37 20.45 0.81 -70.52
N ALA A 38 21.17 -0.26 -70.73
CA ALA A 38 22.01 -0.43 -71.92
C ALA A 38 21.20 -0.53 -73.23
N VAL A 39 19.94 -0.95 -73.17
CA VAL A 39 19.08 -1.09 -74.34
C VAL A 39 18.51 0.29 -74.74
N LYS A 40 18.21 1.14 -73.75
CA LYS A 40 17.63 2.49 -73.99
C LYS A 40 18.69 3.60 -74.03
N GLY A 41 19.96 3.30 -73.74
CA GLY A 41 21.05 4.27 -73.76
C GLY A 41 20.91 5.42 -72.77
N ARG A 42 20.12 5.26 -71.67
CA ARG A 42 19.85 6.29 -70.70
C ARG A 42 19.68 5.75 -69.28
N PRO A 43 19.93 6.57 -68.27
CA PRO A 43 19.65 6.16 -66.88
C PRO A 43 18.15 5.96 -66.65
N GLN A 44 17.80 4.85 -66.00
CA GLN A 44 16.42 4.53 -65.64
C GLN A 44 16.28 4.57 -64.10
N LYS A 45 15.22 5.21 -63.62
CA LYS A 45 14.89 5.29 -62.23
C LYS A 45 14.40 3.91 -61.75
N VAL A 46 15.03 3.36 -60.73
CA VAL A 46 14.61 2.13 -60.05
C VAL A 46 14.17 2.47 -58.63
N THR A 47 12.92 2.17 -58.34
CA THR A 47 12.35 2.35 -56.97
C THR A 47 12.68 1.13 -56.13
N GLY A 48 13.29 1.33 -55.00
CA GLY A 48 13.61 0.29 -54.00
C GLY A 48 12.46 0.01 -53.03
N LYS A 49 12.79 -0.61 -51.92
CA LYS A 49 11.80 -0.88 -50.85
C LYS A 49 11.42 0.40 -50.13
N SER A 50 10.23 0.42 -49.53
CA SER A 50 9.83 1.49 -48.62
C SER A 50 10.69 1.45 -47.37
N ILE A 51 11.15 2.62 -46.90
CA ILE A 51 11.99 2.80 -45.73
C ILE A 51 11.25 3.43 -44.56
N GLY A 52 9.98 3.83 -44.72
CA GLY A 52 9.17 4.42 -43.67
C GLY A 52 8.00 5.20 -44.21
N LYS A 53 7.36 5.96 -43.32
CA LYS A 53 6.24 6.87 -43.60
C LYS A 53 6.54 8.27 -43.07
N ILE A 54 5.82 9.28 -43.58
CA ILE A 54 5.88 10.66 -43.08
C ILE A 54 4.49 11.01 -42.55
N THR A 55 4.44 11.55 -41.33
CA THR A 55 3.26 12.16 -40.73
C THR A 55 3.45 13.67 -40.55
N GLU A 56 2.36 14.39 -40.38
CA GLU A 56 2.46 15.84 -40.11
C GLU A 56 2.97 16.09 -38.67
N ALA A 57 2.60 15.24 -37.70
CA ALA A 57 3.00 15.39 -36.32
C ALA A 57 4.47 14.97 -36.09
N ASP A 58 4.82 13.75 -36.50
CA ASP A 58 6.06 13.10 -36.07
C ASP A 58 7.19 13.18 -37.12
N GLY A 59 6.93 13.72 -38.30
CA GLY A 59 7.92 13.74 -39.39
C GLY A 59 8.13 12.37 -40.04
N PHE A 60 9.38 12.00 -40.32
CA PHE A 60 9.74 10.72 -40.93
C PHE A 60 9.83 9.63 -39.84
N ILE A 61 9.03 8.57 -39.98
CA ILE A 61 8.99 7.40 -39.12
C ILE A 61 9.55 6.21 -39.92
N PRO A 62 10.76 5.69 -39.61
CA PRO A 62 11.35 4.56 -40.32
C PRO A 62 10.56 3.28 -40.04
N ASN A 63 10.47 2.40 -41.04
CA ASN A 63 10.07 1.01 -40.88
C ASN A 63 11.28 0.08 -40.68
N ALA A 64 11.09 -1.23 -40.57
CA ALA A 64 12.18 -2.20 -40.37
C ALA A 64 13.31 -2.07 -41.43
N ASN A 65 12.98 -1.77 -42.71
CA ASN A 65 13.99 -1.55 -43.74
C ASN A 65 14.73 -0.22 -43.52
N GLY A 66 14.04 0.84 -43.11
CA GLY A 66 14.62 2.13 -42.78
C GLY A 66 15.55 2.03 -41.57
N LEU A 67 15.11 1.37 -40.53
CA LEU A 67 15.94 1.13 -39.32
C LEU A 67 17.23 0.35 -39.64
N ARG A 68 17.11 -0.74 -40.42
CA ARG A 68 18.28 -1.50 -40.86
C ARG A 68 19.25 -0.64 -41.67
N LEU A 69 18.74 0.18 -42.59
CA LEU A 69 19.55 1.08 -43.38
C LEU A 69 20.22 2.17 -42.53
N MET A 70 19.51 2.70 -41.52
CA MET A 70 20.08 3.65 -40.54
C MET A 70 21.24 3.00 -39.75
N GLN A 71 21.09 1.74 -39.32
CA GLN A 71 22.15 0.99 -38.65
C GLN A 71 23.36 0.79 -39.57
N GLU A 72 23.15 0.37 -40.84
CA GLU A 72 24.20 0.19 -41.86
C GLU A 72 24.95 1.51 -42.13
N MET A 73 24.26 2.64 -42.13
CA MET A 73 24.80 3.99 -42.31
C MET A 73 25.30 4.65 -41.04
N ARG A 74 25.15 4.00 -39.86
CA ARG A 74 25.42 4.55 -38.52
C ARG A 74 24.63 5.84 -38.22
N ILE A 75 23.43 5.96 -38.77
CA ILE A 75 22.54 7.08 -38.53
C ILE A 75 21.63 6.71 -37.35
N THR A 76 21.66 7.49 -36.27
CA THR A 76 20.72 7.35 -35.16
C THR A 76 19.35 7.94 -35.58
N PRO A 77 18.22 7.26 -35.30
CA PRO A 77 16.89 7.84 -35.50
C PRO A 77 16.75 9.14 -34.70
N ASP A 78 16.12 10.15 -35.29
CA ASP A 78 15.82 11.45 -34.64
C ASP A 78 14.59 11.33 -33.69
N VAL A 79 14.34 10.13 -33.18
CA VAL A 79 13.25 9.84 -32.26
C VAL A 79 13.85 9.69 -30.86
N ALA A 80 13.46 10.57 -29.96
CA ALA A 80 13.86 10.45 -28.55
C ALA A 80 13.39 9.09 -28.00
N PRO A 81 14.26 8.36 -27.28
CA PRO A 81 13.85 7.09 -26.67
C PRO A 81 12.74 7.33 -25.66
N LYS A 82 11.73 6.45 -25.68
CA LYS A 82 10.67 6.46 -24.68
C LYS A 82 11.16 5.70 -23.46
N VAL A 83 11.22 6.37 -22.31
CA VAL A 83 11.71 5.81 -21.05
C VAL A 83 10.55 5.76 -20.08
N ARG A 84 10.36 4.60 -19.41
CA ARG A 84 9.30 4.36 -18.43
C ARG A 84 9.86 3.77 -17.14
N ASN A 85 9.36 4.21 -16.00
CA ASN A 85 9.59 3.54 -14.72
C ASN A 85 8.98 2.14 -14.79
N TYR A 86 9.77 1.10 -14.52
CA TYR A 86 9.38 -0.29 -14.76
C TYR A 86 9.56 -1.19 -13.53
N GLY A 87 10.79 -1.27 -13.00
CA GLY A 87 11.18 -2.36 -12.11
C GLY A 87 10.35 -2.50 -10.85
N ALA A 88 10.03 -1.42 -10.15
CA ALA A 88 9.22 -1.47 -8.92
C ALA A 88 7.78 -1.94 -9.22
N TYR A 89 7.20 -1.48 -10.30
CA TYR A 89 5.84 -1.86 -10.70
C TYR A 89 5.74 -3.33 -11.06
N GLU A 90 6.65 -3.80 -11.94
CA GLU A 90 6.67 -5.18 -12.39
C GLU A 90 6.98 -6.14 -11.24
N MET A 91 7.92 -5.79 -10.36
CA MET A 91 8.21 -6.56 -9.14
C MET A 91 6.96 -6.73 -8.28
N LEU A 92 6.22 -5.66 -8.02
CA LEU A 92 5.00 -5.72 -7.20
C LEU A 92 3.91 -6.58 -7.85
N CYS A 93 3.75 -6.51 -9.17
CA CYS A 93 2.82 -7.38 -9.90
C CYS A 93 3.23 -8.86 -9.82
N GLN A 94 4.53 -9.17 -9.99
CA GLN A 94 5.02 -10.55 -9.89
C GLN A 94 4.91 -11.13 -8.47
N LEU A 95 5.06 -10.29 -7.43
CA LEU A 95 4.91 -10.73 -6.04
C LEU A 95 3.45 -10.94 -5.61
N ASN A 96 2.47 -10.36 -6.32
CA ASN A 96 1.07 -10.36 -5.90
C ASN A 96 0.10 -10.87 -6.99
N PRO A 97 0.35 -12.03 -7.64
CA PRO A 97 -0.51 -12.54 -8.71
C PRO A 97 -1.92 -12.89 -8.20
N ASP A 98 -2.03 -13.37 -6.96
CA ASP A 98 -3.30 -13.74 -6.35
C ASP A 98 -4.17 -12.50 -6.10
N LEU A 99 -3.56 -11.38 -5.65
CA LEU A 99 -4.26 -10.11 -5.49
C LEU A 99 -4.79 -9.58 -6.83
N ASP A 100 -3.97 -9.67 -7.90
CA ASP A 100 -4.41 -9.29 -9.25
C ASP A 100 -5.57 -10.17 -9.74
N GLY A 101 -5.54 -11.47 -9.43
CA GLY A 101 -6.62 -12.41 -9.71
C GLY A 101 -7.91 -12.04 -8.99
N GLN A 102 -7.83 -11.80 -7.69
CA GLN A 102 -8.95 -11.41 -6.83
C GLN A 102 -9.54 -10.05 -7.27
N LEU A 103 -8.71 -9.05 -7.59
CA LEU A 103 -9.19 -7.77 -8.12
C LEU A 103 -9.95 -7.94 -9.44
N LYS A 104 -9.52 -8.84 -10.32
CA LYS A 104 -10.24 -9.14 -11.59
C LYS A 104 -11.58 -9.81 -11.32
N GLU A 105 -11.65 -10.71 -10.35
CA GLU A 105 -12.87 -11.42 -9.98
C GLU A 105 -13.93 -10.44 -9.42
N PHE A 106 -13.56 -9.65 -8.42
CA PHE A 106 -14.51 -8.75 -7.76
C PHE A 106 -14.77 -7.45 -8.53
N PHE A 107 -13.81 -6.99 -9.36
CA PHE A 107 -13.88 -5.71 -10.09
C PHE A 107 -13.55 -5.87 -11.59
N PRO A 108 -14.24 -6.76 -12.35
CA PRO A 108 -13.86 -7.10 -13.71
C PRO A 108 -13.75 -5.89 -14.65
N ASP A 109 -14.62 -4.89 -14.48
CA ASP A 109 -14.69 -3.71 -15.33
C ASP A 109 -13.71 -2.59 -14.92
N THR A 110 -13.14 -2.64 -13.70
CA THR A 110 -12.38 -1.52 -13.11
C THR A 110 -11.09 -1.95 -12.43
N PHE A 111 -10.72 -3.24 -12.52
CA PHE A 111 -9.51 -3.74 -11.85
C PHE A 111 -8.24 -3.05 -12.34
N ARG A 112 -8.18 -2.65 -13.62
CA ARG A 112 -7.02 -1.98 -14.21
C ARG A 112 -6.78 -0.62 -13.58
N GLU A 113 -7.84 0.19 -13.41
CA GLU A 113 -7.78 1.48 -12.75
C GLU A 113 -7.41 1.32 -11.28
N ILE A 114 -8.05 0.38 -10.56
CA ILE A 114 -7.77 0.09 -9.16
C ILE A 114 -6.29 -0.28 -9.01
N ARG A 115 -5.81 -1.27 -9.75
CA ARG A 115 -4.41 -1.72 -9.73
C ARG A 115 -3.45 -0.58 -10.04
N THR A 116 -3.67 0.11 -11.16
CA THR A 116 -2.78 1.17 -11.62
C THR A 116 -2.68 2.30 -10.62
N ILE A 117 -3.80 2.84 -10.13
CA ILE A 117 -3.79 3.95 -9.18
C ILE A 117 -3.16 3.50 -7.86
N SER A 118 -3.43 2.28 -7.39
CA SER A 118 -2.86 1.75 -6.15
C SER A 118 -1.34 1.56 -6.24
N LEU A 119 -0.84 1.08 -7.37
CA LEU A 119 0.60 0.94 -7.62
C LEU A 119 1.29 2.31 -7.75
N LEU A 120 0.69 3.28 -8.46
CA LEU A 120 1.22 4.65 -8.55
C LEU A 120 1.31 5.31 -7.15
N ARG A 121 0.32 5.07 -6.31
CA ARG A 121 0.33 5.57 -4.93
C ARG A 121 1.47 4.96 -4.12
N LEU A 122 1.68 3.66 -4.25
CA LEU A 122 2.73 2.96 -3.51
C LEU A 122 4.14 3.33 -4.01
N VAL A 123 4.37 3.26 -5.33
CA VAL A 123 5.71 3.42 -5.93
C VAL A 123 6.14 4.89 -5.98
N ASP A 124 5.23 5.79 -6.35
CA ASP A 124 5.53 7.21 -6.54
C ASP A 124 5.09 8.11 -5.38
N GLY A 125 4.42 7.55 -4.36
CA GLY A 125 3.91 8.30 -3.23
C GLY A 125 2.81 9.29 -3.62
N ILE A 126 2.00 8.95 -4.65
CA ILE A 126 0.96 9.85 -5.17
C ILE A 126 -0.19 9.99 -4.17
N SER A 127 -0.33 11.17 -3.61
CA SER A 127 -1.41 11.51 -2.68
C SER A 127 -2.56 12.27 -3.32
N SER A 128 -2.33 12.96 -4.43
CA SER A 128 -3.28 13.83 -5.10
C SER A 128 -3.71 13.28 -6.47
N ALA A 129 -5.01 13.32 -6.78
CA ALA A 129 -5.54 12.95 -8.10
C ALA A 129 -4.89 13.73 -9.25
N LYS A 130 -4.45 14.97 -9.02
CA LYS A 130 -3.73 15.81 -9.99
C LYS A 130 -2.42 15.17 -10.46
N MET A 131 -1.74 14.44 -9.58
CA MET A 131 -0.43 13.84 -9.89
C MET A 131 -0.53 12.44 -10.50
N VAL A 132 -1.73 11.84 -10.58
CA VAL A 132 -1.91 10.49 -11.13
C VAL A 132 -1.55 10.43 -12.60
N GLN A 133 -2.05 11.36 -13.43
CA GLN A 133 -1.77 11.36 -14.87
C GLN A 133 -0.28 11.51 -15.20
N PRO A 134 0.46 12.48 -14.65
CA PRO A 134 1.92 12.56 -14.90
C PRO A 134 2.64 11.27 -14.52
N ALA A 135 2.40 10.74 -13.31
CA ALA A 135 3.04 9.50 -12.87
C ALA A 135 2.65 8.29 -13.73
N PHE A 136 1.39 8.21 -14.17
CA PHE A 136 0.93 7.16 -15.09
C PHE A 136 1.70 7.21 -16.41
N LEU A 137 1.84 8.40 -16.99
CA LEU A 137 2.56 8.59 -18.26
C LEU A 137 4.06 8.28 -18.12
N ASP A 138 4.65 8.48 -16.96
CA ASP A 138 6.05 8.15 -16.70
C ASP A 138 6.28 6.66 -16.34
N SER A 139 5.23 5.92 -16.03
CA SER A 139 5.30 4.49 -15.71
C SER A 139 4.99 3.61 -16.93
N TYR A 140 5.53 2.38 -16.95
CA TYR A 140 5.20 1.39 -17.98
C TYR A 140 3.73 0.97 -17.95
N MET A 141 3.01 1.30 -16.86
CA MET A 141 1.57 1.07 -16.77
C MET A 141 0.80 1.79 -17.87
N SER A 142 1.31 2.92 -18.39
CA SER A 142 0.73 3.64 -19.53
C SER A 142 0.84 2.85 -20.84
N ASP A 143 1.82 1.99 -20.98
CA ASP A 143 1.96 1.13 -22.14
C ASP A 143 1.13 -0.16 -22.00
N LEU A 144 0.99 -0.64 -20.76
CA LEU A 144 0.19 -1.83 -20.44
C LEU A 144 -1.33 -1.55 -20.44
N CYS A 145 -1.75 -0.36 -19.99
CA CYS A 145 -3.14 0.04 -19.78
C CYS A 145 -3.45 1.40 -20.45
N GLY A 146 -2.92 1.66 -21.63
CA GLY A 146 -3.03 2.97 -22.31
C GLY A 146 -4.44 3.42 -22.67
N ASP A 147 -5.42 2.52 -22.60
CA ASP A 147 -6.84 2.77 -22.86
C ASP A 147 -7.62 3.33 -21.65
N ILE A 148 -7.02 3.34 -20.45
CA ILE A 148 -7.69 3.89 -19.26
C ILE A 148 -7.50 5.41 -19.13
N ALA A 149 -8.55 6.09 -18.67
CA ALA A 149 -8.56 7.55 -18.58
C ALA A 149 -8.01 8.01 -17.21
N MET A 150 -6.78 8.57 -17.20
CA MET A 150 -6.07 9.00 -15.99
C MET A 150 -6.00 10.52 -15.79
N SER A 151 -6.82 11.33 -16.51
CA SER A 151 -6.93 12.77 -16.24
C SER A 151 -7.45 13.01 -14.79
N GLU A 152 -7.11 14.13 -14.18
CA GLU A 152 -7.55 14.47 -12.83
C GLU A 152 -9.07 14.32 -12.65
N SER A 153 -9.86 14.83 -13.61
CA SER A 153 -11.31 14.74 -13.56
C SER A 153 -11.83 13.30 -13.67
N SER A 154 -11.18 12.48 -14.51
CA SER A 154 -11.52 11.05 -14.66
C SER A 154 -11.19 10.27 -13.40
N VAL A 155 -10.01 10.49 -12.83
CA VAL A 155 -9.58 9.86 -11.57
C VAL A 155 -10.51 10.24 -10.42
N ARG A 156 -10.88 11.52 -10.28
CA ARG A 156 -11.82 11.96 -9.24
C ARG A 156 -13.19 11.29 -9.36
N ARG A 157 -13.75 11.24 -10.56
CA ARG A 157 -15.02 10.54 -10.83
C ARG A 157 -14.92 9.05 -10.58
N PHE A 158 -13.81 8.44 -10.98
CA PHE A 158 -13.55 7.01 -10.73
C PHE A 158 -13.50 6.71 -9.23
N ILE A 159 -12.74 7.47 -8.44
CA ILE A 159 -12.64 7.28 -6.98
C ILE A 159 -14.02 7.41 -6.31
N ALA A 160 -14.80 8.44 -6.68
CA ALA A 160 -16.15 8.60 -6.14
C ALA A 160 -17.07 7.43 -6.53
N LYS A 161 -17.06 7.01 -7.80
CA LYS A 161 -17.80 5.82 -8.26
C LYS A 161 -17.40 4.56 -7.51
N LEU A 162 -16.09 4.34 -7.30
CA LEU A 162 -15.58 3.20 -6.55
C LEU A 162 -16.13 3.19 -5.12
N GLY A 163 -16.20 4.35 -4.46
CA GLY A 163 -16.76 4.48 -3.12
C GLY A 163 -18.26 4.19 -3.00
N THR A 164 -19.01 4.18 -4.10
CA THR A 164 -20.42 3.72 -4.09
C THR A 164 -20.56 2.20 -4.15
N MET A 165 -19.45 1.46 -4.43
CA MET A 165 -19.45 -0.01 -4.56
C MET A 165 -19.15 -0.70 -3.20
N GLN A 166 -19.68 -0.16 -2.08
CA GLN A 166 -19.29 -0.60 -0.74
C GLN A 166 -19.55 -2.10 -0.51
N ASP A 167 -20.68 -2.63 -0.96
CA ASP A 167 -21.01 -4.06 -0.80
C ASP A 167 -19.95 -4.95 -1.48
N ARG A 168 -19.52 -4.57 -2.69
CA ARG A 168 -18.48 -5.31 -3.44
C ARG A 168 -17.10 -5.18 -2.79
N ILE A 169 -16.78 -4.01 -2.25
CA ILE A 169 -15.56 -3.79 -1.46
C ILE A 169 -15.55 -4.67 -0.21
N ASP A 170 -16.69 -4.75 0.47
CA ASP A 170 -16.83 -5.58 1.67
C ASP A 170 -16.70 -7.07 1.33
N GLU A 171 -17.30 -7.53 0.23
CA GLU A 171 -17.17 -8.92 -0.26
C GLU A 171 -15.71 -9.25 -0.63
N PHE A 172 -15.02 -8.37 -1.35
CA PHE A 172 -13.60 -8.51 -1.66
C PHE A 172 -12.76 -8.68 -0.39
N MET A 173 -12.96 -7.83 0.61
CA MET A 173 -12.20 -7.90 1.85
C MET A 173 -12.56 -9.12 2.70
N LYS A 174 -13.83 -9.53 2.75
CA LYS A 174 -14.29 -10.73 3.46
C LYS A 174 -13.68 -12.00 2.91
N ALA A 175 -13.41 -12.07 1.61
CA ALA A 175 -12.78 -13.23 0.99
C ALA A 175 -11.38 -13.53 1.56
N ASP A 176 -10.73 -12.54 2.17
CA ASP A 176 -9.42 -12.68 2.82
C ASP A 176 -9.51 -13.07 4.31
N VAL A 177 -10.70 -13.06 4.91
CA VAL A 177 -10.90 -13.40 6.33
C VAL A 177 -11.16 -14.90 6.46
N MET A 178 -10.15 -15.63 6.94
CA MET A 178 -10.25 -17.09 7.10
C MET A 178 -10.79 -17.45 8.48
N PRO A 179 -11.64 -18.47 8.59
CA PRO A 179 -12.09 -19.01 9.88
C PRO A 179 -10.92 -19.50 10.74
N GLY A 180 -11.05 -19.37 12.05
CA GLY A 180 -10.06 -19.89 13.01
C GLY A 180 -8.80 -19.03 13.15
N THR A 181 -8.65 -17.93 12.40
CA THR A 181 -7.48 -17.07 12.44
C THR A 181 -7.48 -16.10 13.62
N THR A 182 -6.35 -15.49 13.89
CA THR A 182 -6.25 -14.39 14.87
C THR A 182 -6.32 -13.05 14.17
N LEU A 183 -7.34 -12.26 14.51
CA LEU A 183 -7.60 -10.95 13.94
C LEU A 183 -7.27 -9.85 14.94
N MET A 184 -6.44 -8.91 14.54
CA MET A 184 -6.03 -7.76 15.34
C MET A 184 -6.75 -6.52 14.85
N PHE A 185 -7.41 -5.80 15.77
CA PHE A 185 -8.20 -4.59 15.49
C PHE A 185 -7.49 -3.36 16.05
N ASP A 186 -7.37 -2.34 15.23
CA ASP A 186 -6.91 -1.03 15.68
C ASP A 186 -7.56 0.08 14.85
N GLY A 187 -7.56 1.30 15.38
CA GLY A 187 -8.24 2.45 14.79
C GLY A 187 -7.32 3.64 14.59
N THR A 188 -7.48 4.33 13.46
CA THR A 188 -6.80 5.60 13.20
C THR A 188 -7.79 6.68 12.81
N SER A 189 -7.48 7.94 13.19
CA SER A 189 -8.26 9.11 12.81
C SER A 189 -7.61 9.81 11.63
N ILE A 190 -8.44 10.27 10.68
CA ILE A 190 -8.03 11.01 9.49
C ILE A 190 -8.77 12.33 9.46
N PHE A 191 -8.04 13.43 9.42
CA PHE A 191 -8.64 14.77 9.37
C PHE A 191 -9.24 15.03 7.99
N LEU A 192 -10.50 15.44 7.97
CA LEU A 192 -11.24 15.81 6.76
C LEU A 192 -11.52 17.31 6.76
N ARG A 193 -11.42 17.91 5.58
CA ARG A 193 -11.83 19.32 5.39
C ARG A 193 -13.28 19.46 4.91
N SER A 194 -13.94 18.35 4.63
CA SER A 194 -15.36 18.33 4.25
C SER A 194 -16.26 18.40 5.47
N GLU A 195 -17.50 18.88 5.26
CA GLU A 195 -18.56 18.88 6.27
C GLU A 195 -19.59 17.75 6.02
N ASP A 196 -19.21 16.70 5.28
CA ASP A 196 -20.07 15.56 4.96
C ASP A 196 -20.30 14.64 6.18
N SER A 197 -21.16 13.64 6.03
CA SER A 197 -21.67 12.83 7.13
C SER A 197 -20.60 12.04 7.90
N LEU A 198 -19.51 11.64 7.24
CA LEU A 198 -18.36 10.97 7.87
C LEU A 198 -17.49 11.95 8.68
N SER A 199 -17.53 13.23 8.31
CA SER A 199 -16.73 14.28 8.94
C SER A 199 -17.43 14.77 10.21
N ALA A 200 -16.89 14.44 11.37
CA ALA A 200 -17.42 14.91 12.63
C ALA A 200 -16.29 15.21 13.62
N LYS A 201 -16.57 16.14 14.54
CA LYS A 201 -15.69 16.40 15.67
C LYS A 201 -15.73 15.23 16.63
N GLY A 202 -14.56 14.73 17.04
CA GLY A 202 -14.43 13.61 17.95
C GLY A 202 -13.10 13.63 18.69
N TYR A 203 -12.95 12.74 19.66
CA TYR A 203 -11.69 12.57 20.37
C TYR A 203 -10.62 12.06 19.42
N ASN A 204 -9.44 12.67 19.47
CA ASN A 204 -8.23 12.22 18.77
C ASN A 204 -6.98 12.42 19.65
N PRO A 205 -5.88 11.73 19.35
CA PRO A 205 -4.63 11.83 20.13
C PRO A 205 -4.02 13.24 20.19
N HIS A 206 -4.36 14.11 19.24
CA HIS A 206 -3.85 15.49 19.19
C HIS A 206 -4.73 16.48 19.97
N HIS A 207 -5.81 16.02 20.62
CA HIS A 207 -6.76 16.83 21.39
C HIS A 207 -7.26 18.09 20.66
N ASN A 208 -7.29 18.08 19.32
CA ASN A 208 -7.83 19.17 18.53
C ASN A 208 -9.29 18.87 18.15
N GLN A 209 -10.03 19.94 17.77
CA GLN A 209 -11.45 19.83 17.38
C GLN A 209 -11.67 19.78 15.87
N ASN A 210 -10.66 19.36 15.11
CA ASN A 210 -10.80 19.27 13.67
C ASN A 210 -11.76 18.15 13.28
N PRO A 211 -12.62 18.38 12.25
CA PRO A 211 -13.45 17.33 11.69
C PRO A 211 -12.60 16.15 11.20
N GLN A 212 -13.03 14.94 11.50
CA GLN A 212 -12.30 13.72 11.20
C GLN A 212 -13.25 12.59 10.82
N ALA A 213 -12.76 11.62 10.08
CA ALA A 213 -13.30 10.27 9.99
C ALA A 213 -12.36 9.30 10.69
N ARG A 214 -12.87 8.13 11.05
CA ARG A 214 -12.05 7.05 11.62
C ARG A 214 -12.04 5.87 10.67
N ILE A 215 -10.89 5.20 10.59
CA ILE A 215 -10.77 3.92 9.91
C ILE A 215 -10.35 2.89 10.96
N LEU A 216 -11.18 1.85 11.12
CA LEU A 216 -10.81 0.67 11.89
C LEU A 216 -10.24 -0.36 10.93
N TYR A 217 -8.98 -0.73 11.13
CA TYR A 217 -8.32 -1.78 10.37
C TYR A 217 -8.33 -3.10 11.11
N VAL A 218 -8.40 -4.17 10.34
CA VAL A 218 -8.32 -5.55 10.81
C VAL A 218 -7.15 -6.22 10.11
N PHE A 219 -6.23 -6.73 10.90
CA PHE A 219 -5.06 -7.48 10.46
C PHE A 219 -5.21 -8.94 10.80
N GLU A 220 -4.79 -9.80 9.90
CA GLU A 220 -4.63 -11.21 10.16
C GLU A 220 -3.19 -11.44 10.67
N LYS A 221 -3.08 -12.08 11.85
CA LYS A 221 -1.83 -12.22 12.59
C LYS A 221 -0.78 -13.05 11.85
N ASP A 222 -1.18 -14.20 11.31
CA ASP A 222 -0.23 -15.18 10.78
C ASP A 222 0.25 -14.80 9.37
N SER A 223 -0.61 -14.23 8.55
CA SER A 223 -0.25 -13.68 7.23
C SER A 223 0.41 -12.31 7.33
N HIS A 224 0.41 -11.68 8.51
CA HIS A 224 0.97 -10.34 8.74
C HIS A 224 0.47 -9.31 7.70
N ARG A 225 -0.83 -9.29 7.38
CA ARG A 225 -1.39 -8.36 6.39
C ARG A 225 -2.74 -7.79 6.81
N PRO A 226 -3.11 -6.58 6.32
CA PRO A 226 -4.47 -6.07 6.49
C PRO A 226 -5.44 -6.92 5.66
N VAL A 227 -6.55 -7.36 6.28
CA VAL A 227 -7.57 -8.16 5.59
C VAL A 227 -8.89 -7.41 5.46
N PHE A 228 -9.18 -6.48 6.36
CA PHE A 228 -10.44 -5.73 6.37
C PHE A 228 -10.23 -4.32 6.94
N TYR A 229 -11.06 -3.38 6.52
CA TYR A 229 -11.19 -2.08 7.19
C TYR A 229 -12.63 -1.60 7.16
N ARG A 230 -12.97 -0.70 8.07
CA ARG A 230 -14.25 -0.01 8.09
C ARG A 230 -14.06 1.48 8.31
N VAL A 231 -14.71 2.28 7.46
CA VAL A 231 -14.79 3.74 7.64
C VAL A 231 -15.98 4.05 8.51
N VAL A 232 -15.76 4.81 9.58
CA VAL A 232 -16.82 5.25 10.50
C VAL A 232 -16.73 6.75 10.74
N GLN A 233 -17.86 7.35 11.15
CA GLN A 233 -17.94 8.77 11.46
C GLN A 233 -16.99 9.12 12.62
N GLY A 234 -16.32 10.27 12.54
CA GLY A 234 -15.32 10.68 13.51
C GLY A 234 -15.81 10.88 14.94
N SER A 235 -17.11 11.10 15.14
CA SER A 235 -17.73 11.20 16.47
C SER A 235 -18.03 9.85 17.13
N ILE A 236 -17.99 8.74 16.36
CA ILE A 236 -18.30 7.42 16.89
C ILE A 236 -17.13 6.95 17.76
N VAL A 237 -17.44 6.57 19.00
CA VAL A 237 -16.46 6.03 19.93
C VAL A 237 -16.05 4.62 19.48
N ASP A 238 -14.73 4.31 19.57
CA ASP A 238 -14.16 3.02 19.16
C ASP A 238 -14.91 1.81 19.69
N LYS A 239 -15.38 1.87 20.95
CA LYS A 239 -16.14 0.78 21.58
C LYS A 239 -17.42 0.41 20.84
N ALA A 240 -18.12 1.37 20.23
CA ALA A 240 -19.37 1.12 19.51
C ALA A 240 -19.07 0.59 18.09
N ALA A 241 -18.11 1.21 17.40
CA ALA A 241 -17.71 0.82 16.05
C ALA A 241 -17.07 -0.58 15.99
N PHE A 242 -16.41 -1.00 17.07
CA PHE A 242 -15.68 -2.26 17.16
C PHE A 242 -16.55 -3.48 16.86
N LEU A 243 -17.66 -3.65 17.60
CA LEU A 243 -18.54 -4.81 17.42
C LEU A 243 -19.17 -4.89 16.04
N GLU A 244 -19.50 -3.73 15.47
CA GLU A 244 -20.03 -3.67 14.11
C GLU A 244 -18.95 -4.04 13.10
N THR A 245 -17.68 -3.65 13.33
CA THR A 245 -16.55 -4.04 12.48
C THR A 245 -16.29 -5.54 12.60
N VAL A 246 -16.28 -6.12 13.81
CA VAL A 246 -16.16 -7.58 14.00
C VAL A 246 -17.24 -8.33 13.23
N ARG A 247 -18.50 -7.90 13.31
CA ARG A 247 -19.59 -8.51 12.53
C ARG A 247 -19.42 -8.35 11.04
N ALA A 248 -18.95 -7.18 10.60
CA ALA A 248 -18.75 -6.88 9.18
C ALA A 248 -17.66 -7.76 8.55
N THR A 249 -16.66 -8.21 9.32
CA THR A 249 -15.65 -9.16 8.80
C THR A 249 -16.24 -10.52 8.45
N GLY A 250 -17.36 -10.90 9.06
CA GLY A 250 -17.92 -12.25 8.90
C GLY A 250 -17.06 -13.36 9.52
N CYS A 251 -16.13 -13.00 10.43
CA CYS A 251 -15.20 -13.97 11.02
C CYS A 251 -15.91 -15.02 11.90
N GLU A 252 -15.52 -16.27 11.75
CA GLU A 252 -16.02 -17.41 12.52
C GLU A 252 -14.86 -18.10 13.26
N ASP A 253 -15.09 -18.51 14.52
CA ASP A 253 -14.12 -19.19 15.38
C ASP A 253 -12.77 -18.47 15.54
N CYS A 254 -12.74 -17.16 15.30
CA CYS A 254 -11.53 -16.35 15.34
C CYS A 254 -11.15 -15.93 16.75
N ILE A 255 -9.85 -15.61 16.94
CA ILE A 255 -9.35 -14.93 18.12
C ILE A 255 -9.27 -13.43 17.82
N ILE A 256 -9.95 -12.61 18.63
CA ILE A 256 -10.01 -11.16 18.45
C ILE A 256 -9.03 -10.49 19.42
N ILE A 257 -8.07 -9.76 18.88
CA ILE A 257 -7.15 -8.92 19.65
C ILE A 257 -7.43 -7.45 19.30
N ALA A 258 -7.55 -6.59 20.31
CA ALA A 258 -7.77 -5.16 20.08
C ALA A 258 -7.04 -4.30 21.11
N ASP A 259 -6.97 -2.98 20.91
CA ASP A 259 -6.36 -2.06 21.85
C ASP A 259 -7.25 -1.83 23.10
N LYS A 260 -6.64 -1.29 24.17
CA LYS A 260 -7.33 -1.00 25.45
C LYS A 260 -8.55 -0.06 25.29
N GLY A 261 -8.58 0.75 24.24
CA GLY A 261 -9.70 1.60 23.89
C GLY A 261 -10.98 0.82 23.56
N PHE A 262 -10.88 -0.43 23.14
CA PHE A 262 -12.01 -1.27 22.74
C PHE A 262 -12.60 -2.09 23.90
N TYR A 263 -11.92 -2.16 25.05
CA TYR A 263 -12.43 -2.89 26.20
C TYR A 263 -13.69 -2.23 26.78
N SER A 264 -14.75 -3.00 26.89
CA SER A 264 -15.96 -2.70 27.68
C SER A 264 -16.67 -4.00 28.06
N LYS A 265 -17.42 -4.00 29.18
CA LYS A 265 -18.25 -5.15 29.56
C LYS A 265 -19.23 -5.55 28.44
N ARG A 266 -19.78 -4.57 27.71
CA ARG A 266 -20.68 -4.80 26.57
C ARG A 266 -19.95 -5.54 25.43
N ASN A 267 -18.74 -5.12 25.08
CA ASN A 267 -17.97 -5.74 24.02
C ASN A 267 -17.56 -7.17 24.37
N VAL A 268 -17.10 -7.39 25.60
CA VAL A 268 -16.79 -8.73 26.12
C VAL A 268 -18.02 -9.65 26.05
N SER A 269 -19.17 -9.20 26.55
CA SER A 269 -20.42 -10.00 26.49
C SER A 269 -20.85 -10.29 25.05
N ALA A 270 -20.68 -9.34 24.12
CA ALA A 270 -21.04 -9.54 22.73
C ALA A 270 -20.12 -10.52 22.01
N LEU A 271 -18.82 -10.49 22.28
CA LEU A 271 -17.85 -11.49 21.75
C LEU A 271 -18.17 -12.89 22.28
N LEU A 272 -18.45 -13.03 23.57
CA LEU A 272 -18.88 -14.30 24.17
C LEU A 272 -20.16 -14.84 23.54
N ASN A 273 -21.18 -13.98 23.35
CA ASN A 273 -22.42 -14.38 22.73
C ASN A 273 -22.26 -14.79 21.25
N ALA A 274 -21.25 -14.24 20.58
CA ALA A 274 -20.88 -14.61 19.21
C ALA A 274 -19.98 -15.87 19.13
N GLY A 275 -19.64 -16.49 20.28
CA GLY A 275 -18.75 -17.65 20.33
C GLY A 275 -17.29 -17.35 19.96
N LEU A 276 -16.91 -16.06 19.94
CA LEU A 276 -15.57 -15.64 19.56
C LEU A 276 -14.61 -15.70 20.77
N LYS A 277 -13.37 -16.04 20.48
CA LYS A 277 -12.25 -15.94 21.42
C LYS A 277 -11.67 -14.54 21.39
N PHE A 278 -11.11 -14.05 22.49
CA PHE A 278 -10.57 -12.69 22.51
C PHE A 278 -9.42 -12.51 23.50
N ILE A 279 -8.59 -11.48 23.23
CA ILE A 279 -7.56 -10.94 24.13
C ILE A 279 -7.73 -9.42 24.12
N LEU A 280 -8.26 -8.85 25.21
CA LEU A 280 -8.52 -7.41 25.32
C LEU A 280 -7.76 -6.81 26.49
N PRO A 281 -6.89 -5.80 26.28
CA PRO A 281 -6.22 -5.11 27.38
C PRO A 281 -7.24 -4.39 28.28
N LEU A 282 -7.03 -4.48 29.56
CA LEU A 282 -7.81 -3.74 30.55
C LEU A 282 -7.32 -2.29 30.62
N GLN A 283 -8.25 -1.39 30.93
CA GLN A 283 -7.90 -0.01 31.25
C GLN A 283 -7.29 0.06 32.66
N ASP A 284 -6.38 1.00 32.85
CA ASP A 284 -5.61 1.14 34.09
C ASP A 284 -6.48 1.42 35.35
N ASN A 285 -7.73 1.84 35.17
CA ASN A 285 -8.71 2.12 36.23
C ASN A 285 -9.71 0.99 36.46
N THR A 286 -9.51 -0.20 35.89
CA THR A 286 -10.45 -1.30 36.07
C THR A 286 -10.27 -1.96 37.42
N VAL A 287 -11.40 -2.32 38.06
CA VAL A 287 -11.44 -3.02 39.36
C VAL A 287 -11.16 -4.52 39.27
N ASN A 288 -10.81 -5.02 38.09
CA ASN A 288 -10.58 -6.46 37.87
C ASN A 288 -9.28 -6.97 38.48
N VAL A 289 -8.33 -6.09 38.82
CA VAL A 289 -7.12 -6.39 39.56
C VAL A 289 -7.14 -5.57 40.85
N PRO A 290 -7.08 -6.19 42.03
CA PRO A 290 -7.09 -5.47 43.30
C PRO A 290 -5.95 -4.44 43.41
N GLU A 291 -6.21 -3.29 44.00
CA GLU A 291 -5.20 -2.22 44.12
C GLU A 291 -4.01 -2.66 44.98
N GLU A 292 -4.29 -3.49 45.97
CA GLU A 292 -3.26 -4.09 46.86
C GLU A 292 -2.25 -4.92 46.06
N PHE A 293 -2.67 -5.53 44.95
CA PHE A 293 -1.77 -6.30 44.10
C PHE A 293 -0.65 -5.43 43.47
N TYR A 294 -0.93 -4.17 43.22
CA TYR A 294 0.08 -3.24 42.66
C TYR A 294 1.00 -2.64 43.72
N ARG A 295 0.54 -2.54 44.99
CA ARG A 295 1.29 -1.91 46.08
C ARG A 295 2.26 -2.84 46.74
N ASP A 296 1.93 -4.10 46.76
CA ASP A 296 2.69 -5.12 47.45
C ASP A 296 3.68 -5.75 46.46
N GLN A 297 4.96 -5.44 46.63
CA GLN A 297 6.04 -5.91 45.76
C GLN A 297 6.52 -7.33 46.10
N ASP A 298 5.75 -8.07 46.91
CA ASP A 298 6.07 -9.43 47.29
C ASP A 298 6.02 -10.37 46.06
N ASP A 299 7.16 -10.95 45.70
CA ASP A 299 7.30 -11.87 44.58
C ASP A 299 6.50 -13.17 44.75
N GLY A 300 6.02 -13.48 45.95
CA GLY A 300 5.14 -14.61 46.22
C GLY A 300 3.73 -14.56 45.67
N LYS A 301 3.34 -13.45 45.04
CA LYS A 301 2.02 -13.27 44.37
C LYS A 301 2.00 -13.65 42.89
N TRP A 302 3.16 -13.85 42.33
CA TRP A 302 3.26 -14.21 40.91
C TRP A 302 3.20 -15.73 40.78
N ASP A 303 2.48 -16.20 39.72
CA ASP A 303 2.42 -17.61 39.41
C ASP A 303 3.77 -18.13 38.92
N ASP A 304 4.43 -17.34 38.02
CA ASP A 304 5.74 -17.67 37.46
C ASP A 304 6.32 -16.49 36.68
N VAL A 305 7.47 -16.70 36.00
CA VAL A 305 8.20 -15.73 35.17
C VAL A 305 8.68 -16.37 33.88
N PHE A 306 8.63 -15.63 32.79
CA PHE A 306 9.25 -16.04 31.52
C PHE A 306 10.19 -14.95 30.98
N THR A 307 11.06 -15.33 30.04
CA THR A 307 11.99 -14.38 29.40
C THR A 307 11.43 -13.89 28.07
N TYR A 308 11.39 -12.57 27.89
CA TYR A 308 11.07 -11.91 26.62
C TYR A 308 12.15 -10.88 26.29
N ASN A 309 12.80 -10.99 25.12
CA ASN A 309 13.90 -10.11 24.70
C ASN A 309 14.99 -9.94 25.80
N LYS A 310 15.42 -11.06 26.43
CA LYS A 310 16.42 -11.11 27.49
C LYS A 310 16.02 -10.41 28.81
N ARG A 311 14.75 -10.11 29.03
CA ARG A 311 14.21 -9.50 30.24
C ARG A 311 13.15 -10.39 30.87
N PRO A 312 13.08 -10.46 32.23
CA PRO A 312 12.05 -11.23 32.92
C PRO A 312 10.70 -10.50 32.79
N VAL A 313 9.66 -11.28 32.56
CA VAL A 313 8.28 -10.86 32.63
C VAL A 313 7.54 -11.75 33.56
N TRP A 314 7.09 -11.20 34.68
CA TRP A 314 6.32 -11.90 35.69
C TRP A 314 4.85 -11.91 35.29
N TYR A 315 4.12 -12.98 35.64
CA TYR A 315 2.70 -13.07 35.34
C TYR A 315 1.89 -13.64 36.49
N TRP A 316 0.61 -13.25 36.50
CA TRP A 316 -0.42 -13.76 37.39
C TRP A 316 -1.69 -14.00 36.60
N LYS A 317 -2.22 -15.23 36.62
CA LYS A 317 -3.45 -15.63 35.92
C LYS A 317 -4.51 -15.99 36.98
N HIS A 318 -5.67 -15.37 36.89
CA HIS A 318 -6.77 -15.64 37.78
C HIS A 318 -8.12 -15.58 37.05
N PRO A 319 -9.14 -16.32 37.57
CA PRO A 319 -10.48 -16.23 37.00
C PRO A 319 -11.04 -14.81 37.13
N SER A 320 -11.70 -14.33 36.08
CA SER A 320 -12.49 -13.12 36.12
C SER A 320 -13.82 -13.40 36.84
N GLY A 321 -14.46 -12.34 37.37
CA GLY A 321 -15.80 -12.47 37.96
C GLY A 321 -16.88 -12.97 36.99
N ASN A 322 -16.61 -12.98 35.69
CA ASN A 322 -17.48 -13.58 34.66
C ASN A 322 -17.03 -15.02 34.40
N LYS A 323 -17.94 -16.00 34.51
CA LYS A 323 -17.65 -17.42 34.28
C LYS A 323 -16.99 -17.62 32.88
N GLY A 324 -15.87 -18.34 32.86
CA GLY A 324 -15.14 -18.71 31.65
C GLY A 324 -14.16 -17.66 31.13
N ASN A 325 -13.98 -16.52 31.83
CA ASN A 325 -12.97 -15.53 31.49
C ASN A 325 -11.84 -15.55 32.52
N PHE A 326 -10.65 -15.21 32.04
CA PHE A 326 -9.43 -15.07 32.83
C PHE A 326 -8.89 -13.65 32.74
N ILE A 327 -8.22 -13.21 33.81
CA ILE A 327 -7.40 -12.01 33.81
C ILE A 327 -5.95 -12.46 33.83
N TYR A 328 -5.18 -11.94 32.91
CA TYR A 328 -3.74 -12.15 32.76
C TYR A 328 -3.04 -10.84 33.09
N THR A 329 -2.36 -10.77 34.21
CA THR A 329 -1.60 -9.59 34.64
C THR A 329 -0.11 -9.86 34.49
N PHE A 330 0.62 -8.91 33.91
CA PHE A 330 2.06 -8.98 33.66
C PHE A 330 2.77 -7.80 34.29
N ARG A 331 4.02 -8.04 34.76
CA ARG A 331 4.95 -7.02 35.20
C ARG A 331 6.22 -7.11 34.34
N ASP A 332 6.59 -6.02 33.75
CA ASP A 332 7.82 -5.81 32.97
C ASP A 332 8.59 -4.65 33.61
N ASP A 333 9.59 -4.98 34.44
CA ASP A 333 10.35 -4.01 35.22
C ASP A 333 11.20 -3.10 34.33
N PHE A 334 11.61 -3.54 33.14
CA PHE A 334 12.30 -2.71 32.17
C PHE A 334 11.37 -1.64 31.62
N ARG A 335 10.15 -2.03 31.25
CA ARG A 335 9.12 -1.07 30.82
C ARG A 335 8.75 -0.09 31.94
N LYS A 336 8.78 -0.52 33.19
CA LYS A 336 8.58 0.36 34.34
C LYS A 336 9.64 1.44 34.36
N ALA A 337 10.92 1.09 34.26
CA ALA A 337 12.02 2.04 34.25
C ALA A 337 11.98 3.01 33.05
N GLU A 338 11.58 2.55 31.87
CA GLU A 338 11.36 3.43 30.69
C GLU A 338 10.26 4.45 30.96
N LEU A 339 9.12 4.04 31.51
CA LEU A 339 7.98 4.91 31.79
C LEU A 339 8.31 5.93 32.92
N GLU A 340 9.02 5.50 33.94
CA GLU A 340 9.52 6.37 35.03
C GLU A 340 10.50 7.43 34.47
N GLY A 341 11.42 7.03 33.58
CA GLY A 341 12.33 7.96 32.91
C GLY A 341 11.58 9.03 32.09
N HIS A 342 10.60 8.64 31.29
CA HIS A 342 9.76 9.59 30.54
C HIS A 342 8.93 10.50 31.45
N PHE A 343 8.46 9.99 32.58
CA PHE A 343 7.71 10.79 33.55
C PHE A 343 8.61 11.87 34.17
N ILE A 344 9.83 11.51 34.58
CA ILE A 344 10.82 12.42 35.15
C ILE A 344 11.20 13.50 34.13
N GLU A 345 11.53 13.10 32.88
CA GLU A 345 11.85 14.06 31.80
C GLU A 345 10.70 15.05 31.52
N SER A 346 9.47 14.59 31.63
CA SER A 346 8.28 15.43 31.42
C SER A 346 8.10 16.43 32.57
N ALA A 347 8.39 16.00 33.80
CA ALA A 347 8.37 16.86 34.98
C ALA A 347 9.48 17.94 34.94
N GLU A 348 10.69 17.56 34.48
CA GLU A 348 11.82 18.51 34.34
C GLU A 348 11.58 19.55 33.25
N LYS A 349 10.79 19.28 32.22
CA LYS A 349 10.47 20.19 31.12
C LYS A 349 9.41 21.26 31.45
N GLY A 350 8.99 21.37 32.71
CA GLY A 350 8.25 22.55 33.17
C GLY A 350 6.77 22.37 33.46
N TYR A 351 6.33 21.17 33.79
CA TYR A 351 5.07 21.01 34.52
C TYR A 351 5.36 21.20 36.01
N GLY A 352 5.35 22.47 36.43
CA GLY A 352 5.68 22.86 37.77
C GLY A 352 4.75 22.26 38.83
N GLU A 353 5.28 22.17 40.03
CA GLU A 353 4.73 22.05 41.39
C GLU A 353 3.19 22.10 41.55
N GLU A 354 2.44 21.25 40.81
CA GLU A 354 1.09 20.92 41.21
C GLU A 354 1.18 19.69 42.16
N GLU A 355 0.54 19.81 43.32
CA GLU A 355 0.35 18.70 44.28
C GLU A 355 -0.05 17.44 43.50
N GLN A 356 0.69 16.33 43.73
CA GLN A 356 0.39 15.05 43.10
C GLN A 356 -1.07 14.66 43.35
N LYS A 357 -1.88 14.66 42.28
CA LYS A 357 -3.28 14.24 42.38
C LYS A 357 -3.34 12.73 42.66
N PRO A 358 -4.34 12.23 43.42
CA PRO A 358 -4.48 10.79 43.66
C PRO A 358 -4.46 9.92 42.39
N ALA A 359 -4.84 10.49 41.25
CA ALA A 359 -4.76 9.84 39.95
C ALA A 359 -3.30 9.59 39.47
N ASP A 360 -2.39 10.51 39.81
CA ASP A 360 -0.97 10.41 39.41
C ASP A 360 -0.25 9.35 40.25
N VAL A 361 -0.53 9.28 41.52
CA VAL A 361 0.00 8.22 42.43
C VAL A 361 -0.47 6.83 41.96
N ARG A 362 -1.74 6.68 41.58
CA ARG A 362 -2.24 5.40 41.01
C ARG A 362 -1.56 5.02 39.69
N LYS A 363 -1.26 6.01 38.86
CA LYS A 363 -0.57 5.79 37.59
C LYS A 363 0.86 5.34 37.83
N GLU A 364 1.55 5.95 38.79
CA GLU A 364 2.93 5.60 39.17
C GLU A 364 3.06 4.18 39.70
N ILE A 365 2.17 3.77 40.62
CA ILE A 365 2.15 2.40 41.22
C ILE A 365 1.91 1.33 40.13
N ARG A 366 1.21 1.66 39.04
CA ARG A 366 0.88 0.75 37.93
C ARG A 366 1.86 0.78 36.77
N MET A 367 2.90 1.61 36.82
CA MET A 367 3.94 1.61 35.79
C MET A 367 4.61 0.26 35.67
N GLY A 368 4.73 -0.23 34.44
CA GLY A 368 5.28 -1.57 34.16
C GLY A 368 4.29 -2.72 34.28
N TYR A 369 3.08 -2.47 34.81
CA TYR A 369 2.02 -3.48 34.85
C TYR A 369 1.05 -3.29 33.67
N PHE A 370 0.53 -4.41 33.18
CA PHE A 370 -0.55 -4.42 32.21
C PHE A 370 -1.33 -5.73 32.30
N SER A 371 -2.63 -5.65 32.08
CA SER A 371 -3.53 -6.78 32.25
C SER A 371 -4.42 -6.97 31.04
N PHE A 372 -4.78 -8.23 30.78
CA PHE A 372 -5.68 -8.62 29.71
C PHE A 372 -6.87 -9.40 30.27
N CYS A 373 -8.03 -9.19 29.69
CA CYS A 373 -9.18 -10.07 29.81
C CYS A 373 -9.27 -10.98 28.59
N SER A 374 -9.41 -12.29 28.82
CA SER A 374 -9.51 -13.29 27.75
C SER A 374 -10.41 -14.43 28.19
N ASN A 375 -11.10 -15.08 27.23
CA ASN A 375 -11.79 -16.37 27.43
C ASN A 375 -10.95 -17.57 26.99
N LEU A 376 -9.69 -17.35 26.63
CA LEU A 376 -8.73 -18.41 26.35
C LEU A 376 -8.09 -18.88 27.67
N ASP A 377 -8.08 -20.19 27.88
CA ASP A 377 -7.34 -20.84 28.99
C ASP A 377 -6.03 -21.42 28.44
N VAL A 378 -5.05 -20.54 28.23
CA VAL A 378 -3.75 -20.86 27.61
C VAL A 378 -2.59 -20.40 28.49
N ASP A 379 -1.36 -20.75 28.11
CA ASP A 379 -0.15 -20.24 28.73
C ASP A 379 -0.13 -18.69 28.69
N PRO A 380 0.08 -18.00 29.82
CA PRO A 380 0.17 -16.54 29.84
C PRO A 380 1.18 -15.96 28.87
N ARG A 381 2.28 -16.66 28.59
CA ARG A 381 3.26 -16.27 27.58
C ARG A 381 2.64 -16.14 26.18
N GLU A 382 1.69 -17.02 25.81
CA GLU A 382 1.01 -16.94 24.52
C GLU A 382 0.15 -15.67 24.41
N ILE A 383 -0.57 -15.32 25.47
CA ILE A 383 -1.35 -14.08 25.56
C ILE A 383 -0.43 -12.86 25.37
N TYR A 384 0.68 -12.84 26.10
CA TYR A 384 1.67 -11.75 26.01
C TYR A 384 2.24 -11.60 24.61
N LEU A 385 2.72 -12.69 24.01
CA LEU A 385 3.34 -12.69 22.69
C LEU A 385 2.32 -12.32 21.60
N SER A 386 1.10 -12.84 21.68
CA SER A 386 0.04 -12.50 20.73
C SER A 386 -0.29 -11.00 20.73
N TYR A 387 -0.30 -10.39 21.90
CA TYR A 387 -0.51 -8.95 21.99
C TYR A 387 0.69 -8.11 21.49
N LYS A 388 1.92 -8.58 21.75
CA LYS A 388 3.13 -7.87 21.29
C LYS A 388 3.26 -7.80 19.77
N GLN A 389 2.72 -8.77 19.04
CA GLN A 389 2.70 -8.76 17.57
C GLN A 389 1.80 -7.66 16.98
N ARG A 390 1.02 -6.96 17.80
CA ARG A 390 0.24 -5.80 17.40
C ARG A 390 1.09 -4.66 16.81
N TRP A 391 2.40 -4.65 17.06
CA TRP A 391 3.29 -3.61 16.51
C TRP A 391 3.33 -3.60 14.97
N ASP A 392 3.05 -4.71 14.30
CA ASP A 392 2.94 -4.76 12.84
C ASP A 392 1.80 -3.84 12.31
N ILE A 393 0.74 -3.66 13.11
CA ILE A 393 -0.36 -2.74 12.80
C ILE A 393 0.08 -1.26 12.90
N GLU A 394 0.91 -0.93 13.89
CA GLU A 394 1.42 0.43 14.07
C GLU A 394 2.25 0.87 12.86
N GLN A 395 3.08 -0.02 12.31
CA GLN A 395 3.83 0.24 11.07
C GLN A 395 2.89 0.50 9.87
N CYS A 396 1.78 -0.23 9.80
CA CYS A 396 0.76 0.03 8.77
C CYS A 396 0.16 1.44 8.90
N PHE A 397 -0.15 1.85 10.13
CA PHE A 397 -0.69 3.20 10.34
C PHE A 397 0.30 4.30 10.04
N ASP A 398 1.58 4.07 10.28
CA ASP A 398 2.63 5.02 9.91
C ASP A 398 2.72 5.16 8.39
N TYR A 399 2.66 4.06 7.64
CA TYR A 399 2.55 4.11 6.19
C TYR A 399 1.27 4.81 5.73
N LEU A 400 0.11 4.44 6.28
CA LEU A 400 -1.17 5.09 5.99
C LEU A 400 -1.16 6.58 6.33
N LYS A 401 -0.66 6.99 7.49
CA LYS A 401 -0.62 8.40 7.91
C LYS A 401 0.27 9.23 7.02
N ASN A 402 1.43 8.73 6.65
CA ASN A 402 2.37 9.42 5.80
C ASN A 402 1.87 9.58 4.35
N SER A 403 1.15 8.57 3.84
CA SER A 403 0.60 8.60 2.48
C SER A 403 -0.83 9.16 2.41
N VAL A 404 -1.58 9.01 3.51
CA VAL A 404 -3.03 9.26 3.63
C VAL A 404 -3.36 10.68 4.07
N SER A 405 -2.58 11.26 5.00
CA SER A 405 -2.91 12.56 5.61
C SER A 405 -2.99 13.71 4.62
N THR A 406 -2.21 13.67 3.54
CA THR A 406 -2.20 14.71 2.51
C THR A 406 -3.34 14.61 1.51
N SER A 407 -3.88 13.43 1.23
CA SER A 407 -4.94 13.26 0.22
C SER A 407 -6.35 13.28 0.79
N ALA A 408 -6.55 12.90 2.05
CA ALA A 408 -7.86 12.96 2.71
C ALA A 408 -8.35 14.42 2.88
N SER A 409 -7.43 15.36 3.03
CA SER A 409 -7.76 16.79 3.11
C SER A 409 -8.46 17.33 1.85
N HIS A 410 -8.49 16.58 0.75
CA HIS A 410 -9.14 16.92 -0.52
C HIS A 410 -10.38 16.06 -0.83
N ALA A 411 -10.79 15.19 0.09
CA ALA A 411 -12.07 14.47 -0.02
C ALA A 411 -13.21 15.46 0.28
N HIS A 412 -14.08 15.66 -0.71
CA HIS A 412 -15.23 16.57 -0.59
C HIS A 412 -16.54 15.82 -0.40
N THR A 413 -16.57 14.50 -0.63
CA THR A 413 -17.74 13.64 -0.44
C THR A 413 -17.38 12.34 0.26
N ASP A 414 -18.34 11.73 0.94
CA ASP A 414 -18.19 10.45 1.62
C ASP A 414 -17.81 9.33 0.63
N GLU A 415 -18.41 9.33 -0.57
CA GLU A 415 -18.11 8.34 -1.60
C GLU A 415 -16.66 8.47 -2.07
N TYR A 416 -16.19 9.70 -2.29
CA TYR A 416 -14.79 9.91 -2.67
C TYR A 416 -13.84 9.39 -1.58
N PHE A 417 -14.15 9.66 -0.29
CA PHE A 417 -13.35 9.20 0.82
C PHE A 417 -13.32 7.68 0.93
N ARG A 418 -14.47 7.01 0.76
CA ARG A 418 -14.58 5.55 0.76
C ARG A 418 -13.80 4.89 -0.38
N GLY A 419 -13.92 5.39 -1.60
CA GLY A 419 -13.17 4.90 -2.76
C GLY A 419 -11.67 5.11 -2.61
N TRP A 420 -11.29 6.27 -2.07
CA TRP A 420 -9.91 6.57 -1.75
C TRP A 420 -9.34 5.66 -0.64
N ALA A 421 -10.11 5.35 0.40
CA ALA A 421 -9.72 4.40 1.44
C ALA A 421 -9.49 2.99 0.87
N PHE A 422 -10.33 2.56 -0.08
CA PHE A 422 -10.16 1.28 -0.75
C PHE A 422 -8.87 1.23 -1.60
N LEU A 423 -8.57 2.26 -2.38
CA LEU A 423 -7.31 2.32 -3.14
C LEU A 423 -6.08 2.29 -2.22
N ASN A 424 -6.14 2.90 -1.04
CA ASN A 424 -5.08 2.79 -0.04
C ASN A 424 -4.97 1.38 0.54
N HIS A 425 -6.10 0.72 0.79
CA HIS A 425 -6.11 -0.66 1.23
C HIS A 425 -5.45 -1.58 0.20
N VAL A 426 -5.78 -1.45 -1.09
CA VAL A 426 -5.13 -2.21 -2.16
C VAL A 426 -3.63 -1.88 -2.26
N SER A 427 -3.23 -0.61 -2.11
CA SER A 427 -1.80 -0.23 -2.03
C SER A 427 -1.08 -0.92 -0.88
N LEU A 428 -1.73 -1.03 0.29
CA LEU A 428 -1.20 -1.77 1.43
C LEU A 428 -1.07 -3.26 1.14
N LEU A 429 -2.03 -3.88 0.47
CA LEU A 429 -1.94 -5.29 0.12
C LEU A 429 -0.70 -5.56 -0.75
N TYR A 430 -0.41 -4.73 -1.75
CA TYR A 430 0.83 -4.81 -2.53
C TYR A 430 2.09 -4.61 -1.66
N TYR A 431 2.08 -3.63 -0.76
CA TYR A 431 3.19 -3.37 0.16
C TYR A 431 3.46 -4.56 1.08
N TYR A 432 2.41 -5.14 1.68
CA TYR A 432 2.54 -6.30 2.55
C TYR A 432 2.95 -7.57 1.81
N GLY A 433 2.58 -7.71 0.53
CA GLY A 433 3.11 -8.76 -0.34
C GLY A 433 4.63 -8.69 -0.46
N LEU A 434 5.19 -7.48 -0.69
CA LEU A 434 6.64 -7.28 -0.70
C LEU A 434 7.26 -7.54 0.69
N LEU A 435 6.66 -7.00 1.76
CA LEU A 435 7.16 -7.17 3.12
C LEU A 435 7.21 -8.65 3.53
N ASN A 436 6.16 -9.41 3.21
CA ASN A 436 6.11 -10.85 3.47
C ASN A 436 7.13 -11.64 2.65
N ALA A 437 7.35 -11.27 1.38
CA ALA A 437 8.39 -11.87 0.56
C ALA A 437 9.80 -11.62 1.14
N LEU A 438 10.05 -10.41 1.67
CA LEU A 438 11.31 -10.09 2.37
C LEU A 438 11.49 -10.93 3.64
N ARG A 439 10.43 -11.12 4.44
CA ARG A 439 10.45 -11.97 5.64
C ARG A 439 10.73 -13.43 5.29
N GLN A 440 10.03 -13.98 4.30
CA GLN A 440 10.21 -15.37 3.86
C GLN A 440 11.64 -15.65 3.36
N THR A 441 12.26 -14.68 2.69
CA THR A 441 13.63 -14.77 2.19
C THR A 441 14.68 -14.33 3.22
N LYS A 442 14.27 -13.89 4.42
CA LYS A 442 15.14 -13.34 5.48
C LYS A 442 15.95 -12.11 5.03
N LEU A 443 15.42 -11.37 4.09
CA LEU A 443 16.00 -10.11 3.62
C LEU A 443 15.59 -8.91 4.48
N ASP A 444 14.51 -9.03 5.25
CA ASP A 444 13.95 -8.00 6.14
C ASP A 444 14.94 -7.52 7.24
N GLY A 445 15.91 -8.34 7.62
CA GLY A 445 17.01 -7.95 8.50
C GLY A 445 18.05 -7.03 7.86
N LYS A 446 18.00 -6.80 6.51
CA LYS A 446 18.98 -6.02 5.75
C LYS A 446 18.36 -4.88 4.96
N TYR A 447 17.12 -5.02 4.54
CA TYR A 447 16.41 -4.09 3.67
C TYR A 447 14.98 -3.90 4.16
N SER A 448 14.55 -2.66 4.27
CA SER A 448 13.12 -2.33 4.40
C SER A 448 12.42 -2.48 3.03
N ALA A 449 11.10 -2.58 3.05
CA ALA A 449 10.32 -2.58 1.81
C ALA A 449 10.53 -1.28 1.01
N GLU A 450 10.67 -0.14 1.69
CA GLU A 450 10.96 1.17 1.08
C GLU A 450 12.33 1.18 0.40
N ASP A 451 13.36 0.54 0.99
CA ASP A 451 14.67 0.43 0.35
C ASP A 451 14.59 -0.34 -0.95
N VAL A 452 13.86 -1.47 -0.96
CA VAL A 452 13.69 -2.30 -2.16
C VAL A 452 12.88 -1.55 -3.22
N LEU A 453 11.81 -0.85 -2.85
CA LEU A 453 11.05 0.00 -3.77
C LEU A 453 11.94 1.09 -4.38
N LYS A 454 12.77 1.78 -3.59
CA LYS A 454 13.71 2.81 -4.08
C LYS A 454 14.75 2.23 -5.04
N LEU A 455 15.32 1.06 -4.72
CA LEU A 455 16.30 0.40 -5.57
C LEU A 455 15.71 -0.06 -6.90
N THR A 456 14.51 -0.62 -6.89
CA THR A 456 13.84 -1.14 -8.09
C THR A 456 13.17 -0.03 -8.92
N LYS A 457 12.81 1.11 -8.32
CA LYS A 457 12.30 2.28 -9.04
C LYS A 457 13.32 2.84 -10.07
N ASN A 458 14.60 2.63 -9.86
CA ASN A 458 15.67 3.05 -10.78
C ASN A 458 15.90 2.07 -11.95
N ILE A 459 15.01 1.12 -12.16
CA ILE A 459 15.03 0.20 -13.31
C ILE A 459 13.97 0.66 -14.29
N TYR A 460 14.41 0.98 -15.51
CA TYR A 460 13.58 1.57 -16.55
C TYR A 460 13.34 0.59 -17.69
N GLN A 461 12.22 0.75 -18.34
CA GLN A 461 11.96 0.22 -19.67
C GLN A 461 12.25 1.30 -20.71
N VAL A 462 13.06 0.97 -21.71
CA VAL A 462 13.52 1.91 -22.73
C VAL A 462 13.13 1.37 -24.10
N ASP A 463 12.27 2.11 -24.81
CA ASP A 463 11.96 1.87 -26.21
C ASP A 463 12.71 2.88 -27.09
N THR A 464 13.66 2.39 -27.86
CA THR A 464 14.49 3.20 -28.77
C THR A 464 13.80 3.47 -30.10
N GLY A 465 12.59 2.95 -30.30
CA GLY A 465 11.87 3.09 -31.59
C GLY A 465 12.50 2.29 -32.73
N ASP A 466 13.41 1.35 -32.43
CA ASP A 466 14.11 0.52 -33.43
C ASP A 466 13.28 -0.67 -33.94
N GLY A 467 12.06 -0.83 -33.44
CA GLY A 467 11.14 -1.93 -33.79
C GLY A 467 11.49 -3.27 -33.12
N GLN A 468 12.46 -3.31 -32.22
CA GLN A 468 12.81 -4.51 -31.45
C GLN A 468 11.99 -4.62 -30.14
N GLY A 469 11.17 -3.60 -29.89
CA GLY A 469 10.41 -3.47 -28.64
C GLY A 469 11.22 -2.88 -27.48
N PRO A 470 10.57 -2.64 -26.35
CA PRO A 470 11.22 -2.03 -25.19
C PRO A 470 12.24 -2.98 -24.55
N LYS A 471 13.34 -2.42 -24.04
CA LYS A 471 14.41 -3.13 -23.32
C LYS A 471 14.49 -2.64 -21.89
N VAL A 472 14.82 -3.53 -20.96
CA VAL A 472 15.06 -3.15 -19.56
C VAL A 472 16.45 -2.53 -19.44
N SER A 473 16.59 -1.45 -18.69
CA SER A 473 17.86 -0.80 -18.39
C SER A 473 18.80 -1.73 -17.60
N ALA A 474 20.09 -1.43 -17.57
CA ALA A 474 21.03 -2.18 -16.77
C ALA A 474 20.63 -2.19 -15.29
N ILE A 475 20.61 -3.37 -14.68
CA ILE A 475 20.29 -3.57 -13.26
C ILE A 475 21.59 -3.66 -12.48
N GLN A 476 21.72 -2.89 -11.40
CA GLN A 476 22.87 -2.97 -10.52
C GLN A 476 22.98 -4.38 -9.88
N LYS A 477 24.20 -4.93 -9.78
CA LYS A 477 24.44 -6.27 -9.23
C LYS A 477 23.79 -6.50 -7.85
N LYS A 478 23.81 -5.48 -6.99
CA LYS A 478 23.16 -5.55 -5.65
C LYS A 478 21.65 -5.71 -5.78
N THR A 479 21.01 -4.92 -6.63
CA THR A 479 19.55 -4.97 -6.87
C THR A 479 19.17 -6.29 -7.55
N GLN A 480 19.95 -6.76 -8.52
CA GLN A 480 19.72 -8.06 -9.15
C GLN A 480 19.77 -9.19 -8.12
N GLY A 481 20.75 -9.18 -7.21
CA GLY A 481 20.82 -10.20 -6.15
C GLY A 481 19.64 -10.19 -5.16
N ILE A 482 18.97 -9.05 -4.96
CA ILE A 482 17.73 -8.97 -4.19
C ILE A 482 16.57 -9.57 -5.00
N LEU A 483 16.44 -9.20 -6.27
CA LEU A 483 15.39 -9.70 -7.17
C LEU A 483 15.47 -11.21 -7.34
N ASP A 484 16.69 -11.75 -7.51
CA ASP A 484 16.92 -13.20 -7.63
C ASP A 484 16.46 -13.96 -6.37
N GLN A 485 16.75 -13.42 -5.17
CA GLN A 485 16.31 -14.01 -3.91
C GLN A 485 14.80 -13.93 -3.72
N LEU A 486 14.16 -12.90 -4.26
CA LEU A 486 12.70 -12.74 -4.26
C LEU A 486 12.00 -13.57 -5.36
N GLY A 487 12.77 -14.23 -6.25
CA GLY A 487 12.24 -14.99 -7.37
C GLY A 487 11.66 -14.12 -8.50
N ILE A 488 12.12 -12.87 -8.62
CA ILE A 488 11.62 -11.88 -9.57
C ILE A 488 12.49 -11.84 -10.82
N ASP A 489 11.87 -12.03 -11.98
CA ASP A 489 12.51 -11.90 -13.29
C ASP A 489 11.95 -10.67 -14.05
N LEU A 490 12.70 -9.58 -14.02
CA LEU A 490 12.37 -8.35 -14.76
C LEU A 490 12.78 -8.41 -16.24
N LEU A 491 13.53 -9.42 -16.65
CA LEU A 491 13.97 -9.62 -18.05
C LEU A 491 13.02 -10.56 -18.81
N ARG A 492 12.02 -11.13 -18.13
CA ARG A 492 11.01 -11.97 -18.75
C ARG A 492 10.34 -11.19 -19.88
N LYS A 493 10.32 -11.74 -21.09
CA LYS A 493 9.65 -11.12 -22.25
C LYS A 493 8.17 -10.84 -21.91
N ILE A 494 7.83 -9.58 -21.98
CA ILE A 494 6.47 -9.05 -21.85
C ILE A 494 5.67 -9.38 -23.10
#